data_47993a5d39dc79e681ffaf2e50b571d6
#
_entry.id   47993a5d39dc79e681ffaf2e50b571d6
#
_cell.length_a   1.000
_cell.length_b   1.000
_cell.length_c   1.000
_cell.angle_alpha   90.00
_cell.angle_beta   90.00
_cell.angle_gamma   90.00
#
_symmetry.space_group_name_H-M   'P 1'
#
loop_
_entity.id
_entity.type
_entity.pdbx_description
1 polymer ?
#
loop_
_entity_poly.entity_id
_entity_poly.type
_entity_poly.pdbx_seq_one_letter_code
_entity_poly.pdbx_strand_id
1 'polypeptide(L)'
;MFIIKIEKIFLLITTVLFVGCANPPRMIRGYDYSINKYESLEICKTILEELEYEIDIYAPETYMLTTKKTQLRKVLRKYDYIIYINVSDRINIHISAERNIFNRGSESSIGGSNITIKQTETYLPLSIQKKIFDPINNKLMNYNFAQIK
;
A
#
# COMPACT_ATOMS: atom_id res chain seq x y z
N MET A 1 -28.00 -40.79 19.30
CA MET A 1 -27.12 -40.67 18.10
C MET A 1 -27.30 -39.37 17.31
N PHE A 2 -28.37 -38.60 17.43
CA PHE A 2 -28.62 -37.31 16.78
C PHE A 2 -27.90 -36.15 17.44
N ILE A 3 -27.76 -36.11 18.75
CA ILE A 3 -27.17 -34.99 19.53
C ILE A 3 -25.68 -34.80 19.21
N ILE A 4 -24.92 -35.88 19.04
CA ILE A 4 -23.46 -35.82 18.73
C ILE A 4 -23.20 -35.23 17.34
N LYS A 5 -24.14 -35.33 16.39
CA LYS A 5 -24.00 -34.73 15.07
C LYS A 5 -24.23 -33.22 15.11
N ILE A 6 -25.11 -32.71 15.96
CA ILE A 6 -25.42 -31.28 16.10
C ILE A 6 -24.25 -30.56 16.76
N GLU A 7 -23.62 -31.11 17.78
CA GLU A 7 -22.43 -30.52 18.42
C GLU A 7 -21.25 -30.37 17.44
N LYS A 8 -21.00 -31.39 16.60
CA LYS A 8 -19.93 -31.36 15.61
C LYS A 8 -20.19 -30.29 14.51
N ILE A 9 -21.45 -30.13 14.11
CA ILE A 9 -21.85 -29.10 13.12
C ILE A 9 -21.71 -27.71 13.75
N PHE A 10 -22.10 -27.55 15.01
CA PHE A 10 -21.97 -26.26 15.71
C PHE A 10 -20.50 -25.86 15.91
N LEU A 11 -19.64 -26.82 16.25
CA LEU A 11 -18.20 -26.63 16.39
C LEU A 11 -17.55 -26.24 15.05
N LEU A 12 -17.98 -26.84 13.95
CA LEU A 12 -17.47 -26.56 12.61
C LEU A 12 -17.90 -25.16 12.14
N ILE A 13 -19.12 -24.74 12.43
CA ILE A 13 -19.62 -23.38 12.12
C ILE A 13 -18.87 -22.33 12.96
N THR A 14 -18.61 -22.61 14.23
CA THR A 14 -17.88 -21.67 15.10
C THR A 14 -16.43 -21.49 14.65
N THR A 15 -15.75 -22.56 14.24
CA THR A 15 -14.38 -22.47 13.71
C THR A 15 -14.29 -21.68 12.41
N VAL A 16 -15.28 -21.80 11.53
CA VAL A 16 -15.33 -21.04 10.27
C VAL A 16 -15.56 -19.54 10.54
N LEU A 17 -16.31 -19.17 11.57
CA LEU A 17 -16.54 -17.77 11.93
C LEU A 17 -15.29 -17.07 12.51
N PHE A 18 -14.38 -17.82 13.17
CA PHE A 18 -13.15 -17.23 13.71
C PHE A 18 -12.02 -17.07 12.69
N VAL A 19 -12.07 -17.73 11.54
CA VAL A 19 -11.04 -17.57 10.48
C VAL A 19 -11.23 -16.28 9.66
N GLY A 20 -12.36 -15.59 9.82
CA GLY A 20 -12.74 -14.43 9.00
C GLY A 20 -12.12 -13.08 9.39
N CYS A 21 -11.36 -12.95 10.48
CA CYS A 21 -10.70 -11.70 10.86
C CYS A 21 -9.30 -11.58 10.25
N ALA A 22 -9.18 -11.71 8.94
CA ALA A 22 -7.95 -11.29 8.27
C ALA A 22 -7.85 -9.76 8.37
N ASN A 23 -6.90 -9.26 9.17
CA ASN A 23 -6.60 -7.85 9.22
C ASN A 23 -6.36 -7.33 7.79
N PRO A 24 -6.96 -6.19 7.41
CA PRO A 24 -6.74 -5.64 6.09
C PRO A 24 -5.24 -5.44 5.87
N PRO A 25 -4.71 -5.76 4.68
CA PRO A 25 -3.29 -5.68 4.41
C PRO A 25 -2.82 -4.25 4.62
N ARG A 26 -1.86 -4.05 5.52
CA ARG A 26 -1.29 -2.73 5.84
C ARG A 26 -0.63 -2.14 4.60
N MET A 27 -0.71 -0.82 4.44
CA MET A 27 0.01 -0.09 3.39
C MET A 27 1.50 0.12 3.73
N ILE A 28 2.07 -0.79 4.49
CA ILE A 28 3.47 -0.81 4.92
C ILE A 28 4.04 -2.20 4.62
N ARG A 29 5.28 -2.22 4.11
CA ARG A 29 6.07 -3.44 3.91
C ARG A 29 7.43 -3.23 4.52
N GLY A 30 7.92 -4.23 5.27
CA GLY A 30 9.25 -4.26 5.85
C GLY A 30 10.15 -5.22 5.06
N TYR A 31 11.44 -4.87 4.95
CA TYR A 31 12.46 -5.72 4.32
C TYR A 31 13.70 -5.73 5.17
N ASP A 32 14.27 -6.92 5.37
CA ASP A 32 15.58 -7.09 6.00
C ASP A 32 16.68 -6.79 4.99
N TYR A 33 17.78 -6.24 5.47
CA TYR A 33 18.97 -5.94 4.67
C TYR A 33 20.23 -6.30 5.45
N SER A 34 21.33 -6.58 4.75
CA SER A 34 22.62 -6.99 5.33
C SER A 34 23.76 -6.00 5.08
N ILE A 35 23.50 -4.94 4.33
CA ILE A 35 24.47 -3.89 4.00
C ILE A 35 24.27 -2.67 4.89
N ASN A 36 25.07 -1.61 4.72
CA ASN A 36 24.90 -0.39 5.53
C ASN A 36 23.62 0.39 5.14
N LYS A 37 23.14 1.24 6.05
CA LYS A 37 21.90 1.99 5.88
C LYS A 37 21.93 2.95 4.69
N TYR A 38 23.06 3.62 4.49
CA TYR A 38 23.22 4.57 3.39
C TYR A 38 23.15 3.87 2.04
N GLU A 39 23.87 2.78 1.88
CA GLU A 39 23.85 1.98 0.66
C GLU A 39 22.46 1.37 0.40
N SER A 40 21.78 0.90 1.45
CA SER A 40 20.40 0.42 1.34
C SER A 40 19.45 1.51 0.84
N LEU A 41 19.60 2.76 1.31
CA LEU A 41 18.80 3.89 0.87
C LEU A 41 19.10 4.25 -0.59
N GLU A 42 20.37 4.22 -1.02
CA GLU A 42 20.76 4.48 -2.42
C GLU A 42 20.18 3.42 -3.36
N ILE A 43 20.21 2.15 -2.96
CA ILE A 43 19.58 1.07 -3.74
C ILE A 43 18.06 1.31 -3.85
N CYS A 44 17.40 1.67 -2.75
CA CYS A 44 15.97 1.99 -2.78
C CYS A 44 15.66 3.15 -3.72
N LYS A 45 16.49 4.21 -3.72
CA LYS A 45 16.37 5.34 -4.62
C LYS A 45 16.50 4.89 -6.08
N THR A 46 17.56 4.16 -6.40
CA THR A 46 17.82 3.62 -7.75
C THR A 46 16.64 2.77 -8.23
N ILE A 47 16.10 1.88 -7.37
CA ILE A 47 14.94 1.05 -7.71
C ILE A 47 13.71 1.90 -8.03
N LEU A 48 13.44 2.95 -7.26
CA LEU A 48 12.29 3.82 -7.54
C LEU A 48 12.47 4.60 -8.84
N GLU A 49 13.67 5.11 -9.12
CA GLU A 49 14.02 5.78 -10.37
C GLU A 49 13.90 4.84 -11.59
N GLU A 50 14.35 3.58 -11.47
CA GLU A 50 14.17 2.55 -12.51
C GLU A 50 12.69 2.19 -12.75
N LEU A 51 11.84 2.36 -11.74
CA LEU A 51 10.39 2.18 -11.83
C LEU A 51 9.66 3.47 -12.23
N GLU A 52 10.40 4.47 -12.72
CA GLU A 52 9.90 5.75 -13.22
C GLU A 52 9.21 6.62 -12.13
N TYR A 53 9.53 6.41 -10.85
CA TYR A 53 9.09 7.31 -9.79
C TYR A 53 10.02 8.52 -9.71
N GLU A 54 9.45 9.72 -9.67
CA GLU A 54 10.20 10.92 -9.38
C GLU A 54 10.41 11.07 -7.88
N ILE A 55 11.66 11.28 -7.45
CA ILE A 55 11.99 11.55 -6.05
C ILE A 55 11.64 12.99 -5.72
N ASP A 56 10.95 13.21 -4.61
CA ASP A 56 10.59 14.51 -4.08
C ASP A 56 11.56 14.95 -2.98
N ILE A 57 11.72 14.10 -1.97
CA ILE A 57 12.65 14.33 -0.86
C ILE A 57 13.64 13.18 -0.80
N TYR A 58 14.92 13.52 -0.76
CA TYR A 58 15.99 12.58 -0.47
C TYR A 58 16.83 13.14 0.69
N ALA A 59 16.76 12.49 1.84
CA ALA A 59 17.41 12.90 3.09
C ALA A 59 18.29 11.77 3.64
N PRO A 60 19.53 11.62 3.12
CA PRO A 60 20.43 10.53 3.52
C PRO A 60 20.85 10.62 4.98
N GLU A 61 20.92 11.81 5.57
CA GLU A 61 21.23 12.05 6.97
C GLU A 61 20.20 11.45 7.94
N THR A 62 18.94 11.34 7.51
CA THR A 62 17.84 10.71 8.26
C THR A 62 17.43 9.35 7.71
N TYR A 63 18.13 8.87 6.67
CA TYR A 63 17.84 7.61 5.97
C TYR A 63 16.42 7.53 5.44
N MET A 64 15.92 8.63 4.86
CA MET A 64 14.56 8.75 4.35
C MET A 64 14.53 9.24 2.92
N LEU A 65 13.55 8.74 2.17
CA LEU A 65 13.19 9.30 0.86
C LEU A 65 11.69 9.25 0.64
N THR A 66 11.19 10.16 -0.19
CA THR A 66 9.80 10.17 -0.64
C THR A 66 9.73 10.41 -2.14
N THR A 67 8.68 9.86 -2.75
CA THR A 67 8.39 10.15 -4.16
C THR A 67 7.46 11.33 -4.29
N LYS A 68 7.46 11.97 -5.45
CA LYS A 68 6.37 12.85 -5.83
C LYS A 68 5.05 12.09 -5.91
N LYS A 69 3.96 12.84 -5.89
CA LYS A 69 2.61 12.29 -6.02
C LYS A 69 2.42 11.63 -7.38
N THR A 70 2.14 10.34 -7.36
CA THR A 70 1.89 9.53 -8.54
C THR A 70 0.40 9.19 -8.63
N GLN A 71 -0.14 9.18 -9.85
CA GLN A 71 -1.54 8.89 -10.08
C GLN A 71 -1.75 7.48 -10.62
N LEU A 72 -2.68 6.74 -10.01
CA LEU A 72 -3.12 5.44 -10.48
C LEU A 72 -4.62 5.47 -10.79
N ARG A 73 -4.98 5.05 -12.00
CA ARG A 73 -6.37 4.98 -12.45
C ARG A 73 -6.86 3.53 -12.48
N LYS A 74 -8.01 3.28 -11.88
CA LYS A 74 -8.68 1.99 -11.96
C LYS A 74 -10.16 2.20 -12.29
N VAL A 75 -10.55 1.87 -13.52
CA VAL A 75 -11.91 1.99 -14.04
C VAL A 75 -12.52 3.39 -13.76
N LEU A 76 -13.31 3.51 -12.70
CA LEU A 76 -14.02 4.75 -12.32
C LEU A 76 -13.37 5.51 -11.15
N ARG A 77 -12.24 5.03 -10.63
CA ARG A 77 -11.58 5.61 -9.45
C ARG A 77 -10.19 6.08 -9.80
N LYS A 78 -9.86 7.27 -9.34
CA LYS A 78 -8.51 7.82 -9.37
C LYS A 78 -7.95 7.83 -7.95
N TYR A 79 -6.71 7.35 -7.82
CA TYR A 79 -5.95 7.40 -6.59
C TYR A 79 -4.67 8.18 -6.84
N ASP A 80 -4.39 9.14 -5.99
CA ASP A 80 -3.10 9.82 -5.92
C ASP A 80 -2.35 9.20 -4.75
N TYR A 81 -1.09 8.81 -4.93
CA TYR A 81 -0.31 8.19 -3.86
C TYR A 81 1.13 8.67 -3.84
N ILE A 82 1.74 8.57 -2.67
CA ILE A 82 3.15 8.88 -2.39
C ILE A 82 3.76 7.65 -1.72
N ILE A 83 4.99 7.32 -2.09
CA ILE A 83 5.77 6.27 -1.45
C ILE A 83 6.76 6.94 -0.49
N TYR A 84 6.77 6.47 0.75
CA TYR A 84 7.73 6.84 1.78
C TYR A 84 8.62 5.65 2.06
N ILE A 85 9.93 5.84 2.06
CA ILE A 85 10.91 4.84 2.47
C ILE A 85 11.70 5.40 3.64
N ASN A 86 11.83 4.58 4.68
CA ASN A 86 12.70 4.84 5.81
C ASN A 86 13.56 3.59 6.09
N VAL A 87 14.87 3.79 6.20
CA VAL A 87 15.84 2.74 6.51
C VAL A 87 16.31 2.89 7.96
N SER A 88 15.79 2.04 8.84
CA SER A 88 16.14 1.98 10.27
C SER A 88 16.80 0.63 10.58
N ASP A 89 16.20 -0.20 11.42
CA ASP A 89 16.61 -1.60 11.62
C ASP A 89 16.16 -2.50 10.47
N ARG A 90 15.24 -2.00 9.68
CA ARG A 90 14.73 -2.58 8.43
C ARG A 90 14.38 -1.48 7.45
N ILE A 91 14.23 -1.82 6.19
CA ILE A 91 13.65 -0.92 5.19
C ILE A 91 12.14 -0.96 5.35
N ASN A 92 11.53 0.16 5.70
CA ASN A 92 10.08 0.30 5.76
C ASN A 92 9.59 1.10 4.55
N ILE A 93 8.74 0.50 3.75
CA ILE A 93 8.10 1.15 2.60
C ILE A 93 6.64 1.36 2.93
N HIS A 94 6.22 2.61 2.98
CA HIS A 94 4.86 3.03 3.29
C HIS A 94 4.24 3.75 2.10
N ILE A 95 2.97 3.44 1.79
CA ILE A 95 2.17 4.15 0.79
C ILE A 95 1.15 5.00 1.53
N SER A 96 1.14 6.31 1.22
CA SER A 96 0.03 7.20 1.57
C SER A 96 -0.78 7.47 0.32
N ALA A 97 -2.10 7.36 0.38
CA ALA A 97 -2.96 7.51 -0.77
C ALA A 97 -4.21 8.35 -0.50
N GLU A 98 -4.64 9.07 -1.52
CA GLU A 98 -5.88 9.85 -1.55
C GLU A 98 -6.74 9.37 -2.71
N ARG A 99 -8.03 9.22 -2.49
CA ARG A 99 -9.00 8.94 -3.54
C ARG A 99 -9.68 10.23 -3.99
N ASN A 100 -9.68 10.46 -5.29
CA ASN A 100 -10.45 11.55 -5.88
C ASN A 100 -11.89 11.08 -6.16
N ILE A 101 -12.85 11.67 -5.48
CA ILE A 101 -14.29 11.42 -5.66
C ILE A 101 -14.84 12.56 -6.52
N PHE A 102 -15.37 12.20 -7.70
CA PHE A 102 -16.11 13.15 -8.54
C PHE A 102 -17.57 13.12 -8.14
N ASN A 103 -18.07 14.15 -7.47
CA ASN A 103 -19.48 14.38 -7.34
C ASN A 103 -19.99 15.08 -8.61
N ARG A 104 -20.78 14.38 -9.41
CA ARG A 104 -21.67 15.05 -10.37
C ARG A 104 -22.75 15.71 -9.54
N GLY A 105 -22.69 17.03 -9.43
CA GLY A 105 -23.81 17.79 -8.87
C GLY A 105 -25.08 17.42 -9.63
N SER A 106 -26.18 17.25 -8.91
CA SER A 106 -27.50 17.06 -9.54
C SER A 106 -27.74 18.24 -10.48
N GLU A 107 -28.22 17.96 -11.70
CA GLU A 107 -28.41 18.92 -12.81
C GLU A 107 -29.39 20.06 -12.51
N SER A 108 -29.86 20.24 -11.28
CA SER A 108 -30.86 21.26 -10.90
C SER A 108 -30.28 22.62 -10.53
N SER A 109 -28.99 22.83 -10.58
CA SER A 109 -28.39 24.16 -10.38
C SER A 109 -27.63 24.62 -11.63
N ILE A 110 -28.15 25.61 -12.29
CA ILE A 110 -27.47 26.41 -13.34
C ILE A 110 -26.18 26.93 -12.73
N GLY A 111 -25.02 26.37 -13.10
CA GLY A 111 -23.71 26.78 -12.59
C GLY A 111 -23.02 25.74 -11.70
N GLY A 112 -23.40 24.46 -11.73
CA GLY A 112 -22.79 23.40 -10.94
C GLY A 112 -21.30 23.24 -11.19
N SER A 113 -20.46 23.74 -10.28
CA SER A 113 -19.03 23.45 -10.27
C SER A 113 -18.81 21.95 -9.95
N ASN A 114 -18.03 21.26 -10.77
CA ASN A 114 -17.59 19.92 -10.50
C ASN A 114 -16.72 19.94 -9.24
N ILE A 115 -17.26 19.59 -8.09
CA ILE A 115 -16.51 19.52 -6.83
C ILE A 115 -15.80 18.18 -6.78
N THR A 116 -14.48 18.21 -6.84
CA THR A 116 -13.64 17.03 -6.57
C THR A 116 -13.34 16.99 -5.08
N ILE A 117 -13.87 16.00 -4.38
CA ILE A 117 -13.55 15.76 -2.98
C ILE A 117 -12.38 14.78 -2.92
N LYS A 118 -11.30 15.18 -2.23
CA LYS A 118 -10.17 14.29 -1.91
C LYS A 118 -10.43 13.64 -0.56
N GLN A 119 -10.34 12.33 -0.52
CA GLN A 119 -10.48 11.55 0.70
C GLN A 119 -9.20 10.74 0.92
N THR A 120 -8.56 10.93 2.08
CA THR A 120 -7.43 10.09 2.48
C THR A 120 -7.89 8.65 2.66
N GLU A 121 -7.24 7.74 1.97
CA GLU A 121 -7.55 6.31 2.06
C GLU A 121 -6.68 5.66 3.14
N THR A 122 -7.32 5.15 4.18
CA THR A 122 -6.65 4.37 5.22
C THR A 122 -6.13 3.04 4.66
N TYR A 123 -6.85 2.48 3.67
CA TYR A 123 -6.48 1.23 3.00
C TYR A 123 -6.80 1.29 1.51
N LEU A 124 -5.80 1.06 0.69
CA LEU A 124 -6.01 0.80 -0.73
C LEU A 124 -6.49 -0.65 -0.93
N PRO A 125 -7.35 -0.91 -1.92
CA PRO A 125 -7.69 -2.27 -2.33
C PRO A 125 -6.42 -3.10 -2.59
N LEU A 126 -6.41 -4.37 -2.16
CA LEU A 126 -5.24 -5.24 -2.28
C LEU A 126 -4.68 -5.31 -3.71
N SER A 127 -5.57 -5.31 -4.71
CA SER A 127 -5.16 -5.32 -6.12
C SER A 127 -4.39 -4.06 -6.54
N ILE A 128 -4.63 -2.92 -5.87
CA ILE A 128 -3.89 -1.67 -6.11
C ILE A 128 -2.58 -1.70 -5.34
N GLN A 129 -2.60 -2.14 -4.08
CA GLN A 129 -1.38 -2.32 -3.30
C GLN A 129 -0.38 -3.22 -4.02
N LYS A 130 -0.82 -4.37 -4.56
CA LYS A 130 0.02 -5.27 -5.35
C LYS A 130 0.64 -4.57 -6.55
N LYS A 131 -0.12 -3.79 -7.30
CA LYS A 131 0.43 -3.06 -8.47
C LYS A 131 1.57 -2.11 -8.10
N ILE A 132 1.59 -1.57 -6.88
CA ILE A 132 2.62 -0.65 -6.40
C ILE A 132 3.76 -1.44 -5.75
N PHE A 133 3.44 -2.37 -4.85
CA PHE A 133 4.46 -3.09 -4.07
C PHE A 133 5.16 -4.21 -4.85
N ASP A 134 4.46 -4.96 -5.72
CA ASP A 134 5.06 -6.13 -6.39
C ASP A 134 6.25 -5.75 -7.28
N PRO A 135 6.23 -4.67 -8.10
CA PRO A 135 7.41 -4.25 -8.86
C PRO A 135 8.59 -3.87 -7.95
N ILE A 136 8.33 -3.13 -6.86
CA ILE A 136 9.35 -2.73 -5.89
C ILE A 136 9.94 -3.97 -5.21
N ASN A 137 9.08 -4.88 -4.74
CA ASN A 137 9.48 -6.12 -4.09
C ASN A 137 10.39 -6.97 -5.00
N ASN A 138 10.00 -7.15 -6.26
CA ASN A 138 10.78 -7.93 -7.23
C ASN A 138 12.17 -7.32 -7.44
N LYS A 139 12.30 -6.00 -7.50
CA LYS A 139 13.58 -5.32 -7.62
C LYS A 139 14.41 -5.45 -6.34
N LEU A 140 13.82 -5.28 -5.16
CA LEU A 140 14.50 -5.43 -3.87
C LEU A 140 15.03 -6.86 -3.68
N MET A 141 14.29 -7.88 -4.08
CA MET A 141 14.74 -9.27 -4.04
C MET A 141 16.00 -9.52 -4.88
N ASN A 142 16.20 -8.81 -5.98
CA ASN A 142 17.42 -8.91 -6.78
C ASN A 142 18.66 -8.39 -6.04
N TYR A 143 18.48 -7.53 -5.03
CA TYR A 143 19.54 -7.05 -4.14
C TYR A 143 19.62 -7.84 -2.82
N ASN A 144 18.99 -9.02 -2.75
CA ASN A 144 18.92 -9.89 -1.57
C ASN A 144 18.23 -9.26 -0.35
N PHE A 145 17.34 -8.30 -0.55
CA PHE A 145 16.48 -7.78 0.51
C PHE A 145 15.27 -8.69 0.69
N ALA A 146 15.11 -9.26 1.89
CA ALA A 146 14.05 -10.22 2.17
C ALA A 146 12.83 -9.51 2.76
N GLN A 147 11.64 -9.74 2.19
CA GLN A 147 10.41 -9.21 2.74
C GLN A 147 10.06 -9.91 4.06
N ILE A 148 9.80 -9.13 5.10
CA ILE A 148 9.33 -9.61 6.40
C ILE A 148 7.81 -9.89 6.31
N LYS A 149 7.39 -11.08 6.73
CA LYS A 149 5.98 -11.49 6.74
C LYS A 149 5.22 -10.95 7.94
#